data_10242adbc78ec7346385d92349c0b74c
#
_entry.id   10242adbc78ec7346385d92349c0b74c
#
_cell.length_a   1.000
_cell.length_b   1.000
_cell.length_c   1.000
_cell.angle_alpha   90.00
_cell.angle_beta   90.00
_cell.angle_gamma   90.00
#
_symmetry.space_group_name_H-M   'P 1'
#
loop_
_entity.id
_entity.type
_entity.pdbx_description
1 polymer ?
#
loop_
_entity_poly.entity_id
_entity_poly.type
_entity_poly.pdbx_seq_one_letter_code
_entity_poly.pdbx_strand_id
1 'polypeptide(L)'
;MKKTIFIPLLLLLAALLAADPNYYPLTTLAESCVTENSPDCVSALANLANVLSATHRGEFIATRLYDTGNLSSPSVADRVDHYGIIQWPTIIMNGTHTLIGVHPEAVYAQAVAAKCFQPSPLKLQITSFNPASGAVSVSARLLDHDVNITGQTLMLMLVEDNVGSETNVVRQIKYQTVNIPGSGDPVTFTDSFSIDPAWNSANLWAVAAVHMNDHAILQSASTLPLPQYNIRAAMPWNPAELVTPANSSLISEPLWVFNTGSSDNMQMQLVADDAPDDWYFNYCDEEGNCYPGSGLMPLELAAGESKAFHLNLWVGSPGVGSFHFEITSANLGTFSIPFVCQAGTEVSDEVLQPSLSLAGNSPNPFRGGTSFTLNAEKSGLASIQIFDAKGRLIAETPAQNLVPGSNRIEWQAPSELPSGIYLYRLKESSAPPRRMLLIK
;
A
#
# COMPACT_ATOMS: atom_id res chain seq x y z
N MET A 1 71.00 -20.43 -11.21
CA MET A 1 70.04 -19.43 -11.67
C MET A 1 68.64 -20.00 -11.50
N LYS A 2 67.93 -19.58 -10.42
CA LYS A 2 66.53 -19.96 -10.16
C LYS A 2 65.64 -18.89 -10.80
N LYS A 3 64.83 -19.27 -11.80
CA LYS A 3 63.82 -18.40 -12.42
C LYS A 3 62.59 -18.37 -11.51
N THR A 4 62.36 -17.28 -10.86
CA THR A 4 61.14 -16.99 -10.14
C THR A 4 60.01 -16.60 -11.15
N ILE A 5 59.03 -17.46 -11.28
CA ILE A 5 57.82 -17.17 -12.09
C ILE A 5 56.89 -16.32 -11.24
N PHE A 6 56.70 -15.06 -11.62
CA PHE A 6 55.69 -14.18 -11.06
C PHE A 6 54.33 -14.51 -11.74
N ILE A 7 53.42 -15.12 -11.00
CA ILE A 7 52.02 -15.25 -11.44
C ILE A 7 51.31 -14.00 -10.95
N PRO A 8 50.77 -13.15 -11.85
CA PRO A 8 49.93 -12.03 -11.43
C PRO A 8 48.62 -12.61 -10.89
N LEU A 9 48.38 -12.42 -9.60
CA LEU A 9 47.08 -12.66 -8.97
C LEU A 9 46.08 -11.66 -9.55
N LEU A 10 45.30 -12.11 -10.51
CA LEU A 10 44.15 -11.35 -11.05
C LEU A 10 43.10 -11.33 -9.94
N LEU A 11 43.08 -10.25 -9.17
CA LEU A 11 41.93 -9.93 -8.32
C LEU A 11 40.73 -9.66 -9.24
N LEU A 12 39.89 -10.68 -9.43
CA LEU A 12 38.51 -10.46 -9.90
C LEU A 12 37.81 -9.69 -8.79
N LEU A 13 37.74 -8.37 -8.94
CA LEU A 13 36.74 -7.56 -8.26
C LEU A 13 35.41 -7.98 -8.87
N ALA A 14 34.74 -8.98 -8.26
CA ALA A 14 33.32 -9.12 -8.44
C ALA A 14 32.72 -7.85 -7.81
N ALA A 15 32.34 -6.87 -8.64
CA ALA A 15 31.40 -5.88 -8.22
C ALA A 15 30.15 -6.68 -7.82
N LEU A 16 29.92 -6.81 -6.51
CA LEU A 16 28.60 -7.18 -6.01
C LEU A 16 27.68 -6.07 -6.54
N LEU A 17 26.95 -6.39 -7.58
CA LEU A 17 25.85 -5.56 -8.02
C LEU A 17 24.90 -5.55 -6.82
N ALA A 18 24.71 -4.38 -6.20
CA ALA A 18 23.66 -4.19 -5.23
C ALA A 18 22.37 -4.68 -5.88
N ALA A 19 21.60 -5.50 -5.17
CA ALA A 19 20.35 -6.00 -5.72
C ALA A 19 19.43 -4.81 -6.00
N ASP A 20 18.86 -4.76 -7.18
CA ASP A 20 17.82 -3.75 -7.47
C ASP A 20 16.58 -4.06 -6.62
N PRO A 21 15.91 -3.04 -6.04
CA PRO A 21 14.69 -3.28 -5.29
C PRO A 21 13.61 -3.87 -6.19
N ASN A 22 12.97 -4.94 -5.73
CA ASN A 22 11.85 -5.57 -6.42
C ASN A 22 10.49 -4.88 -6.14
N TYR A 23 10.49 -3.82 -5.34
CA TYR A 23 9.33 -2.99 -5.05
C TYR A 23 9.72 -1.54 -4.76
N TYR A 24 8.72 -0.66 -4.80
CA TYR A 24 8.82 0.77 -4.53
C TYR A 24 7.83 1.16 -3.42
N PRO A 25 8.09 2.22 -2.63
CA PRO A 25 7.14 2.67 -1.63
C PRO A 25 5.79 3.05 -2.23
N LEU A 26 4.71 2.49 -1.70
CA LEU A 26 3.36 2.81 -2.12
C LEU A 26 3.02 4.26 -1.79
N THR A 27 2.55 5.01 -2.78
CA THR A 27 1.92 6.31 -2.55
C THR A 27 0.41 6.12 -2.39
N THR A 28 -0.11 6.44 -1.21
CA THR A 28 -1.53 6.30 -0.91
C THR A 28 -2.33 7.41 -1.59
N LEU A 29 -3.38 7.06 -2.31
CA LEU A 29 -4.36 8.01 -2.85
C LEU A 29 -5.62 7.99 -1.99
N ALA A 30 -6.00 9.14 -1.43
CA ALA A 30 -7.29 9.34 -0.80
C ALA A 30 -8.22 10.12 -1.74
N GLU A 31 -9.34 9.51 -2.05
CA GLU A 31 -10.42 10.08 -2.82
C GLU A 31 -11.55 10.47 -1.86
N SER A 32 -11.69 11.76 -1.58
CA SER A 32 -12.71 12.28 -0.67
C SER A 32 -13.98 12.62 -1.47
N CYS A 33 -14.98 11.74 -1.43
CA CYS A 33 -16.28 11.98 -1.98
C CYS A 33 -17.06 12.92 -1.06
N VAL A 34 -17.40 14.12 -1.53
CA VAL A 34 -17.94 15.22 -0.75
C VAL A 34 -19.04 15.97 -1.50
N THR A 35 -19.82 16.77 -0.77
CA THR A 35 -20.79 17.70 -1.33
C THR A 35 -20.47 19.13 -0.93
N GLU A 36 -20.84 20.09 -1.78
CA GLU A 36 -20.67 21.51 -1.49
C GLU A 36 -21.50 21.93 -0.26
N ASN A 37 -20.97 22.86 0.51
CA ASN A 37 -21.65 23.48 1.66
C ASN A 37 -22.08 22.53 2.80
N SER A 38 -21.52 21.34 2.89
CA SER A 38 -21.78 20.40 3.98
C SER A 38 -20.81 20.63 5.16
N PRO A 39 -21.29 20.97 6.37
CA PRO A 39 -20.44 21.14 7.54
C PRO A 39 -19.64 19.85 7.89
N ASP A 40 -20.23 18.68 7.68
CA ASP A 40 -19.60 17.40 7.92
C ASP A 40 -18.44 17.16 6.95
N CYS A 41 -18.64 17.49 5.66
CA CYS A 41 -17.57 17.42 4.67
C CYS A 41 -16.41 18.37 5.02
N VAL A 42 -16.72 19.61 5.42
CA VAL A 42 -15.70 20.58 5.86
C VAL A 42 -14.90 20.04 7.05
N SER A 43 -15.59 19.48 8.06
CA SER A 43 -14.94 18.92 9.26
C SER A 43 -14.04 17.71 8.93
N ALA A 44 -14.53 16.78 8.11
CA ALA A 44 -13.76 15.62 7.70
C ALA A 44 -12.51 16.00 6.90
N LEU A 45 -12.66 16.94 5.94
CA LEU A 45 -11.56 17.42 5.12
C LEU A 45 -10.52 18.20 5.93
N ALA A 46 -10.93 18.96 6.95
CA ALA A 46 -10.01 19.65 7.86
C ALA A 46 -9.17 18.66 8.67
N ASN A 47 -9.80 17.62 9.25
CA ASN A 47 -9.10 16.58 9.98
C ASN A 47 -8.13 15.80 9.08
N LEU A 48 -8.53 15.47 7.86
CA LEU A 48 -7.65 14.83 6.90
C LEU A 48 -6.47 15.73 6.49
N ALA A 49 -6.71 17.02 6.28
CA ALA A 49 -5.67 17.98 5.92
C ALA A 49 -4.59 18.12 7.01
N ASN A 50 -4.96 18.04 8.30
CA ASN A 50 -4.00 18.03 9.40
C ASN A 50 -3.05 16.83 9.31
N VAL A 51 -3.60 15.64 9.05
CA VAL A 51 -2.79 14.41 8.86
C VAL A 51 -1.85 14.57 7.66
N LEU A 52 -2.34 15.12 6.54
CA LEU A 52 -1.53 15.34 5.33
C LEU A 52 -0.36 16.28 5.57
N SER A 53 -0.57 17.35 6.33
CA SER A 53 0.49 18.33 6.63
C SER A 53 1.64 17.71 7.43
N ALA A 54 1.37 16.65 8.20
CA ALA A 54 2.35 15.92 8.99
C ALA A 54 3.10 14.83 8.19
N THR A 55 2.56 14.39 7.02
CA THR A 55 3.09 13.25 6.24
C THR A 55 3.59 13.66 4.85
N HIS A 56 3.98 14.92 4.64
CA HIS A 56 4.28 15.47 3.31
C HIS A 56 5.65 15.03 2.76
N ARG A 57 5.78 13.75 2.41
CA ARG A 57 7.00 13.17 1.77
C ARG A 57 6.69 12.42 0.46
N GLY A 58 5.54 12.68 -0.16
CA GLY A 58 5.08 11.92 -1.33
C GLY A 58 4.49 10.54 -0.98
N GLU A 59 4.15 10.32 0.28
CA GLU A 59 3.54 9.09 0.78
C GLU A 59 2.04 9.09 0.57
N PHE A 60 1.47 10.29 0.40
CA PHE A 60 0.02 10.48 0.39
C PHE A 60 -0.40 11.57 -0.60
N ILE A 61 -1.45 11.29 -1.35
CA ILE A 61 -2.13 12.24 -2.24
C ILE A 61 -3.58 12.33 -1.79
N ALA A 62 -4.10 13.54 -1.57
CA ALA A 62 -5.52 13.75 -1.31
C ALA A 62 -6.18 14.46 -2.48
N THR A 63 -7.38 13.98 -2.83
CA THR A 63 -8.24 14.57 -3.84
C THR A 63 -9.67 14.72 -3.32
N ARG A 64 -10.42 15.71 -3.84
CA ARG A 64 -11.81 15.94 -3.51
C ARG A 64 -12.68 15.73 -4.73
N LEU A 65 -13.59 14.79 -4.63
CA LEU A 65 -14.56 14.45 -5.67
C LEU A 65 -15.92 14.98 -5.25
N TYR A 66 -16.36 16.06 -5.92
CA TYR A 66 -17.68 16.64 -5.71
C TYR A 66 -18.68 15.92 -6.60
N ASP A 67 -19.63 15.23 -5.99
CA ASP A 67 -20.67 14.48 -6.70
C ASP A 67 -21.57 15.40 -7.54
N THR A 68 -21.95 16.54 -6.98
CA THR A 68 -22.88 17.50 -7.58
C THR A 68 -22.39 18.93 -7.38
N GLY A 69 -23.04 19.88 -8.06
CA GLY A 69 -22.76 21.30 -7.92
C GLY A 69 -21.76 21.85 -8.94
N ASN A 70 -21.27 23.06 -8.68
CA ASN A 70 -20.37 23.78 -9.61
C ASN A 70 -18.91 23.21 -9.61
N LEU A 71 -18.56 22.43 -8.61
CA LEU A 71 -17.24 21.81 -8.48
C LEU A 71 -17.22 20.40 -9.08
N SER A 72 -18.37 19.84 -9.44
CA SER A 72 -18.48 18.54 -10.08
C SER A 72 -18.19 18.59 -11.58
N SER A 73 -17.94 17.44 -12.17
CA SER A 73 -17.91 17.21 -13.61
C SER A 73 -18.45 15.80 -13.90
N PRO A 74 -18.89 15.51 -15.15
CA PRO A 74 -19.42 14.18 -15.48
C PRO A 74 -18.47 13.04 -15.11
N SER A 75 -17.18 13.16 -15.40
CA SER A 75 -16.18 12.11 -15.07
C SER A 75 -15.94 11.93 -13.57
N VAL A 76 -16.17 12.98 -12.78
CA VAL A 76 -16.10 12.91 -11.31
C VAL A 76 -17.34 12.25 -10.75
N ALA A 77 -18.54 12.61 -11.23
CA ALA A 77 -19.78 11.96 -10.85
C ALA A 77 -19.76 10.47 -11.18
N ASP A 78 -19.30 10.10 -12.38
CA ASP A 78 -19.11 8.68 -12.78
C ASP A 78 -18.18 7.94 -11.82
N ARG A 79 -17.13 8.59 -11.29
CA ARG A 79 -16.21 7.98 -10.30
C ARG A 79 -16.87 7.78 -8.94
N VAL A 80 -17.67 8.76 -8.49
CA VAL A 80 -18.44 8.64 -7.24
C VAL A 80 -19.48 7.53 -7.35
N ASP A 81 -20.21 7.47 -8.48
CA ASP A 81 -21.16 6.40 -8.79
C ASP A 81 -20.51 5.02 -8.84
N HIS A 82 -19.31 4.92 -9.41
CA HIS A 82 -18.53 3.70 -9.46
C HIS A 82 -18.23 3.13 -8.06
N TYR A 83 -18.03 3.96 -7.05
CA TYR A 83 -17.88 3.55 -5.66
C TYR A 83 -19.22 3.25 -4.96
N GLY A 84 -20.35 3.60 -5.58
CA GLY A 84 -21.68 3.42 -4.99
C GLY A 84 -21.87 4.24 -3.71
N ILE A 85 -21.35 5.48 -3.69
CA ILE A 85 -21.43 6.36 -2.54
C ILE A 85 -22.87 6.80 -2.29
N ILE A 86 -23.35 6.60 -1.08
CA ILE A 86 -24.72 6.97 -0.64
C ILE A 86 -24.72 7.89 0.57
N GLN A 87 -23.56 8.20 1.12
CA GLN A 87 -23.40 9.05 2.29
C GLN A 87 -22.15 9.93 2.17
N TRP A 88 -22.24 11.19 2.56
CA TRP A 88 -21.15 12.18 2.52
C TRP A 88 -20.85 12.71 3.93
N PRO A 89 -19.57 12.99 4.24
CA PRO A 89 -18.39 12.61 3.45
C PRO A 89 -18.13 11.11 3.43
N THR A 90 -17.52 10.60 2.38
CA THR A 90 -16.92 9.27 2.33
C THR A 90 -15.52 9.41 1.76
N ILE A 91 -14.50 8.92 2.49
CA ILE A 91 -13.11 8.96 2.08
C ILE A 91 -12.66 7.54 1.76
N ILE A 92 -12.14 7.34 0.57
CA ILE A 92 -11.67 6.04 0.07
C ILE A 92 -10.17 6.11 -0.11
N MET A 93 -9.42 5.26 0.61
CA MET A 93 -7.97 5.17 0.52
C MET A 93 -7.57 3.96 -0.32
N ASN A 94 -6.74 4.20 -1.33
CA ASN A 94 -6.27 3.19 -2.29
C ASN A 94 -7.38 2.32 -2.88
N GLY A 95 -8.55 2.93 -3.12
CA GLY A 95 -9.68 2.30 -3.80
C GLY A 95 -10.47 1.28 -2.97
N THR A 96 -9.99 0.85 -1.81
CA THR A 96 -10.59 -0.28 -1.06
C THR A 96 -10.89 0.00 0.41
N HIS A 97 -10.16 0.90 1.06
CA HIS A 97 -10.40 1.22 2.46
C HIS A 97 -11.31 2.44 2.58
N THR A 98 -12.52 2.24 3.09
CA THR A 98 -13.58 3.26 3.11
C THR A 98 -13.86 3.76 4.53
N LEU A 99 -13.82 5.07 4.71
CA LEU A 99 -14.18 5.79 5.93
C LEU A 99 -15.44 6.64 5.64
N ILE A 100 -16.56 6.29 6.27
CA ILE A 100 -17.87 6.93 6.05
C ILE A 100 -18.17 7.90 7.18
N GLY A 101 -18.51 9.14 6.86
CA GLY A 101 -18.83 10.19 7.83
C GLY A 101 -17.62 10.93 8.34
N VAL A 102 -17.83 11.72 9.39
CA VAL A 102 -16.77 12.50 10.05
C VAL A 102 -16.05 11.63 11.06
N HIS A 103 -14.73 11.52 10.94
CA HIS A 103 -13.88 10.82 11.90
C HIS A 103 -12.90 11.79 12.58
N PRO A 104 -12.48 11.51 13.82
CA PRO A 104 -11.37 12.21 14.45
C PRO A 104 -10.08 12.08 13.63
N GLU A 105 -9.18 13.05 13.73
CA GLU A 105 -7.87 13.07 13.08
C GLU A 105 -7.08 11.77 13.30
N ALA A 106 -7.12 11.22 14.53
CA ALA A 106 -6.43 9.97 14.87
C ALA A 106 -6.86 8.76 14.00
N VAL A 107 -8.12 8.69 13.56
CA VAL A 107 -8.61 7.61 12.69
C VAL A 107 -8.02 7.74 11.28
N TYR A 108 -7.96 8.97 10.74
CA TYR A 108 -7.30 9.23 9.46
C TYR A 108 -5.80 8.97 9.54
N ALA A 109 -5.15 9.41 10.63
CA ALA A 109 -3.73 9.17 10.87
C ALA A 109 -3.40 7.67 10.91
N GLN A 110 -4.21 6.88 11.61
CA GLN A 110 -4.05 5.42 11.65
C GLN A 110 -4.22 4.78 10.27
N ALA A 111 -5.24 5.20 9.50
CA ALA A 111 -5.47 4.67 8.15
C ALA A 111 -4.33 5.01 7.18
N VAL A 112 -3.73 6.20 7.31
CA VAL A 112 -2.55 6.62 6.53
C VAL A 112 -1.33 5.82 6.98
N ALA A 113 -1.04 5.76 8.28
CA ALA A 113 0.11 5.04 8.84
C ALA A 113 0.14 3.57 8.44
N ALA A 114 -1.03 2.93 8.38
CA ALA A 114 -1.16 1.54 7.92
C ALA A 114 -0.75 1.32 6.44
N LYS A 115 -0.56 2.40 5.67
CA LYS A 115 -0.21 2.36 4.24
C LYS A 115 1.17 2.94 3.92
N CYS A 116 1.73 3.79 4.79
CA CYS A 116 2.93 4.58 4.50
C CYS A 116 4.16 3.76 4.10
N PHE A 117 4.31 2.54 4.63
CA PHE A 117 5.47 1.70 4.38
C PHE A 117 5.16 0.46 3.55
N GLN A 118 3.96 0.38 2.97
CA GLN A 118 3.61 -0.76 2.12
C GLN A 118 4.39 -0.74 0.82
N PRO A 119 4.87 -1.90 0.35
CA PRO A 119 5.53 -2.03 -0.93
C PRO A 119 4.52 -2.07 -2.08
N SER A 120 4.92 -1.56 -3.23
CA SER A 120 4.26 -1.74 -4.52
C SER A 120 5.25 -2.33 -5.51
N PRO A 121 4.90 -3.34 -6.31
CA PRO A 121 5.77 -3.86 -7.36
C PRO A 121 5.93 -2.86 -8.52
N LEU A 122 5.17 -1.77 -8.51
CA LEU A 122 5.11 -0.78 -9.58
C LEU A 122 5.77 0.55 -9.15
N LYS A 123 6.75 1.01 -9.91
CA LYS A 123 7.23 2.40 -9.87
C LYS A 123 6.45 3.21 -10.92
N LEU A 124 5.68 4.19 -10.46
CA LEU A 124 4.85 5.07 -11.28
C LEU A 124 5.33 6.52 -11.14
N GLN A 125 5.47 7.24 -12.23
CA GLN A 125 5.92 8.63 -12.24
C GLN A 125 5.20 9.43 -13.33
N ILE A 126 4.74 10.63 -13.03
CA ILE A 126 4.35 11.61 -14.05
C ILE A 126 5.63 12.30 -14.51
N THR A 127 6.05 12.02 -15.72
CA THR A 127 7.31 12.54 -16.29
C THR A 127 7.17 13.95 -16.86
N SER A 128 5.96 14.32 -17.26
CA SER A 128 5.63 15.68 -17.67
C SER A 128 4.14 15.96 -17.53
N PHE A 129 3.82 17.19 -17.19
CA PHE A 129 2.47 17.75 -17.23
C PHE A 129 2.55 19.21 -17.66
N ASN A 130 1.74 19.58 -18.65
CA ASN A 130 1.63 20.97 -19.09
C ASN A 130 0.23 21.49 -18.73
N PRO A 131 0.11 22.36 -17.73
CA PRO A 131 -1.20 22.84 -17.25
C PRO A 131 -1.93 23.74 -18.26
N ALA A 132 -1.22 24.31 -19.24
CA ALA A 132 -1.86 25.15 -20.27
C ALA A 132 -2.49 24.33 -21.40
N SER A 133 -1.86 23.21 -21.79
CA SER A 133 -2.37 22.33 -22.85
C SER A 133 -3.08 21.08 -22.33
N GLY A 134 -2.94 20.78 -21.05
CA GLY A 134 -3.44 19.54 -20.44
C GLY A 134 -2.62 18.28 -20.75
N ALA A 135 -1.57 18.39 -21.56
CA ALA A 135 -0.75 17.24 -21.95
C ALA A 135 -0.05 16.61 -20.73
N VAL A 136 -0.17 15.30 -20.57
CA VAL A 136 0.43 14.53 -19.48
C VAL A 136 1.13 13.30 -20.02
N SER A 137 2.28 12.98 -19.43
CA SER A 137 3.06 11.78 -19.74
C SER A 137 3.39 11.04 -18.43
N VAL A 138 3.18 9.74 -18.43
CA VAL A 138 3.35 8.85 -17.26
C VAL A 138 4.28 7.73 -17.63
N SER A 139 5.29 7.48 -16.80
CA SER A 139 6.18 6.32 -16.88
C SER A 139 5.79 5.31 -15.82
N ALA A 140 5.64 4.06 -16.21
CA ALA A 140 5.34 2.94 -15.33
C ALA A 140 6.36 1.82 -15.56
N ARG A 141 6.99 1.32 -14.49
CA ARG A 141 7.97 0.25 -14.52
C ARG A 141 7.65 -0.77 -13.44
N LEU A 142 7.50 -2.05 -13.81
CA LEU A 142 7.45 -3.14 -12.84
C LEU A 142 8.87 -3.43 -12.35
N LEU A 143 9.02 -3.50 -11.04
CA LEU A 143 10.28 -3.84 -10.36
C LEU A 143 10.34 -5.34 -10.06
N ASP A 144 9.19 -5.96 -9.85
CA ASP A 144 9.08 -7.41 -9.69
C ASP A 144 8.95 -8.07 -11.07
N HIS A 145 9.94 -8.85 -11.46
CA HIS A 145 10.02 -9.51 -12.75
C HIS A 145 9.07 -10.71 -12.89
N ASP A 146 8.53 -11.21 -11.80
CA ASP A 146 7.58 -12.32 -11.77
C ASP A 146 6.13 -11.85 -11.97
N VAL A 147 5.90 -10.54 -11.97
CA VAL A 147 4.58 -9.92 -12.12
C VAL A 147 4.42 -9.31 -13.49
N ASN A 148 3.24 -9.50 -14.09
CA ASN A 148 2.80 -8.79 -15.30
C ASN A 148 1.47 -8.09 -15.03
N ILE A 149 1.35 -6.84 -15.42
CA ILE A 149 0.10 -6.09 -15.38
C ILE A 149 -0.50 -6.09 -16.78
N THR A 150 -1.67 -6.71 -16.94
CA THR A 150 -2.36 -6.81 -18.24
C THR A 150 -3.82 -6.42 -18.10
N GLY A 151 -4.29 -5.54 -18.98
CA GLY A 151 -5.70 -5.13 -19.05
C GLY A 151 -6.17 -4.35 -17.83
N GLN A 152 -5.26 -3.79 -17.03
CA GLN A 152 -5.59 -2.96 -15.88
C GLN A 152 -5.82 -1.50 -16.31
N THR A 153 -6.18 -0.63 -15.38
CA THR A 153 -6.56 0.74 -15.70
C THR A 153 -5.57 1.74 -15.12
N LEU A 154 -5.01 2.60 -15.98
CA LEU A 154 -4.39 3.85 -15.58
C LEU A 154 -5.49 4.92 -15.51
N MET A 155 -5.70 5.46 -14.32
CA MET A 155 -6.55 6.60 -14.05
C MET A 155 -5.68 7.85 -13.98
N LEU A 156 -6.09 8.88 -14.69
CA LEU A 156 -5.47 10.21 -14.68
C LEU A 156 -6.48 11.21 -14.14
N MET A 157 -6.10 12.02 -13.15
CA MET A 157 -6.95 13.09 -12.62
C MET A 157 -6.28 14.44 -12.86
N LEU A 158 -7.03 15.40 -13.34
CA LEU A 158 -6.70 16.81 -13.31
C LEU A 158 -7.29 17.42 -12.05
N VAL A 159 -6.45 18.05 -11.26
CA VAL A 159 -6.81 18.64 -9.97
C VAL A 159 -6.51 20.13 -9.97
N GLU A 160 -7.37 20.92 -9.34
CA GLU A 160 -7.20 22.37 -9.20
C GLU A 160 -7.21 22.76 -7.73
N ASP A 161 -6.26 23.60 -7.34
CA ASP A 161 -6.19 24.24 -6.04
C ASP A 161 -6.75 25.65 -6.08
N ASN A 162 -7.09 26.21 -4.91
CA ASN A 162 -7.59 27.58 -4.75
C ASN A 162 -8.86 27.87 -5.58
N VAL A 163 -9.80 26.93 -5.60
CA VAL A 163 -11.10 27.09 -6.21
C VAL A 163 -12.05 27.70 -5.18
N GLY A 164 -12.06 29.02 -5.07
CA GLY A 164 -12.69 29.70 -3.94
C GLY A 164 -11.96 29.40 -2.64
N SER A 165 -12.64 28.76 -1.70
CA SER A 165 -12.05 28.24 -0.44
C SER A 165 -11.56 26.80 -0.54
N GLU A 166 -11.79 26.12 -1.67
CA GLU A 166 -11.52 24.71 -1.84
C GLU A 166 -10.16 24.46 -2.47
N THR A 167 -9.55 23.35 -2.12
CA THR A 167 -8.27 22.86 -2.67
C THR A 167 -8.37 21.38 -3.02
N ASN A 168 -7.47 20.86 -3.82
CA ASN A 168 -7.43 19.47 -4.28
C ASN A 168 -8.71 19.03 -5.04
N VAL A 169 -9.39 19.97 -5.73
CA VAL A 169 -10.65 19.70 -6.43
C VAL A 169 -10.38 18.98 -7.74
N VAL A 170 -10.91 17.78 -7.89
CA VAL A 170 -10.79 17.02 -9.14
C VAL A 170 -11.72 17.63 -10.20
N ARG A 171 -11.12 18.08 -11.30
CA ARG A 171 -11.81 18.72 -12.43
C ARG A 171 -12.17 17.74 -13.54
N GLN A 172 -11.29 16.77 -13.79
CA GLN A 172 -11.48 15.79 -14.84
C GLN A 172 -10.79 14.48 -14.46
N ILE A 173 -11.40 13.36 -14.83
CA ILE A 173 -10.82 12.02 -14.71
C ILE A 173 -10.82 11.37 -16.09
N LYS A 174 -9.73 10.70 -16.42
CA LYS A 174 -9.57 9.91 -17.64
C LYS A 174 -9.07 8.52 -17.30
N TYR A 175 -9.40 7.57 -18.13
CA TYR A 175 -9.04 6.16 -17.98
C TYR A 175 -8.39 5.63 -19.25
N GLN A 176 -7.33 4.86 -19.09
CA GLN A 176 -6.64 4.20 -20.16
C GLN A 176 -6.30 2.75 -19.75
N THR A 177 -6.57 1.78 -20.62
CA THR A 177 -6.13 0.40 -20.39
C THR A 177 -4.61 0.31 -20.55
N VAL A 178 -3.95 -0.36 -19.59
CA VAL A 178 -2.51 -0.49 -19.55
C VAL A 178 -2.05 -1.94 -19.51
N ASN A 179 -0.93 -2.18 -20.19
CA ASN A 179 -0.17 -3.42 -20.11
C ASN A 179 1.27 -3.06 -19.78
N ILE A 180 1.77 -3.54 -18.64
CA ILE A 180 3.13 -3.27 -18.15
C ILE A 180 3.81 -4.62 -17.96
N PRO A 181 4.80 -4.96 -18.80
CA PRO A 181 5.49 -6.24 -18.71
C PRO A 181 6.47 -6.28 -17.54
N GLY A 182 6.72 -7.47 -17.01
CA GLY A 182 7.73 -7.73 -15.98
C GLY A 182 9.18 -7.68 -16.47
N SER A 183 9.43 -7.14 -17.69
CA SER A 183 10.80 -7.00 -18.23
C SER A 183 11.68 -6.02 -17.45
N GLY A 184 11.09 -5.22 -16.57
CA GLY A 184 11.79 -4.14 -15.87
C GLY A 184 12.02 -2.87 -16.70
N ASP A 185 11.63 -2.87 -17.99
CA ASP A 185 11.69 -1.68 -18.82
C ASP A 185 10.50 -0.75 -18.54
N PRO A 186 10.70 0.58 -18.50
CA PRO A 186 9.61 1.52 -18.32
C PRO A 186 8.74 1.62 -19.56
N VAL A 187 7.42 1.58 -19.36
CA VAL A 187 6.41 1.87 -20.40
C VAL A 187 5.90 3.29 -20.20
N THR A 188 5.79 4.04 -21.29
CA THR A 188 5.29 5.43 -21.26
C THR A 188 3.87 5.48 -21.80
N PHE A 189 2.99 6.13 -21.05
CA PHE A 189 1.61 6.43 -21.41
C PHE A 189 1.44 7.94 -21.55
N THR A 190 0.70 8.38 -22.55
CA THR A 190 0.41 9.80 -22.80
C THR A 190 -1.07 10.03 -22.98
N ASP A 191 -1.55 11.18 -22.49
CA ASP A 191 -2.92 11.66 -22.69
C ASP A 191 -2.94 13.20 -22.59
N SER A 192 -4.11 13.81 -22.75
CA SER A 192 -4.29 15.26 -22.60
C SER A 192 -5.64 15.57 -22.00
N PHE A 193 -5.68 16.34 -20.91
CA PHE A 193 -6.90 16.90 -20.35
C PHE A 193 -7.44 18.05 -21.20
N SER A 194 -8.75 18.23 -21.17
CA SER A 194 -9.38 19.41 -21.75
C SER A 194 -9.37 20.54 -20.71
N ILE A 195 -8.57 21.57 -20.96
CA ILE A 195 -8.43 22.69 -20.03
C ILE A 195 -9.54 23.73 -20.30
N ASP A 196 -10.37 23.98 -19.29
CA ASP A 196 -11.35 25.06 -19.34
C ASP A 196 -10.60 26.40 -19.20
N PRO A 197 -10.84 27.38 -20.10
CA PRO A 197 -10.22 28.71 -19.99
C PRO A 197 -10.52 29.46 -18.69
N ALA A 198 -11.57 29.08 -17.96
CA ALA A 198 -11.90 29.66 -16.66
C ALA A 198 -11.01 29.13 -15.52
N TRP A 199 -10.30 28.03 -15.71
CA TRP A 199 -9.41 27.47 -14.69
C TRP A 199 -8.07 28.19 -14.65
N ASN A 200 -7.55 28.36 -13.44
CA ASN A 200 -6.22 28.94 -13.27
C ASN A 200 -5.14 27.89 -13.50
N SER A 201 -4.46 27.94 -14.64
CA SER A 201 -3.42 26.99 -15.00
C SER A 201 -2.27 26.89 -13.97
N ALA A 202 -2.01 27.95 -13.19
CA ALA A 202 -1.01 27.92 -12.13
C ALA A 202 -1.41 27.05 -10.92
N ASN A 203 -2.70 26.77 -10.78
CA ASN A 203 -3.27 25.95 -9.70
C ASN A 203 -3.54 24.51 -10.15
N LEU A 204 -3.30 24.19 -11.43
CA LEU A 204 -3.54 22.86 -11.96
C LEU A 204 -2.37 21.91 -11.72
N TRP A 205 -2.70 20.73 -11.26
CA TRP A 205 -1.76 19.63 -11.10
C TRP A 205 -2.41 18.29 -11.48
N ALA A 206 -1.62 17.23 -11.63
CA ALA A 206 -2.10 15.96 -12.11
C ALA A 206 -1.80 14.83 -11.13
N VAL A 207 -2.69 13.83 -11.12
CA VAL A 207 -2.52 12.54 -10.45
C VAL A 207 -2.58 11.43 -11.49
N ALA A 208 -1.74 10.44 -11.32
CA ALA A 208 -1.80 9.16 -12.04
C ALA A 208 -1.94 8.02 -11.01
N ALA A 209 -2.82 7.06 -11.26
CA ALA A 209 -2.97 5.88 -10.44
C ALA A 209 -3.24 4.64 -11.31
N VAL A 210 -2.55 3.56 -11.05
CA VAL A 210 -2.86 2.25 -11.66
C VAL A 210 -3.73 1.48 -10.69
N HIS A 211 -4.96 1.20 -11.09
CA HIS A 211 -5.84 0.37 -10.29
C HIS A 211 -6.21 -0.94 -10.97
N MET A 212 -6.40 -1.93 -10.11
CA MET A 212 -6.70 -3.30 -10.47
C MET A 212 -8.21 -3.48 -10.62
N ASN A 213 -8.63 -4.59 -11.20
CA ASN A 213 -10.04 -4.90 -11.44
C ASN A 213 -10.91 -5.00 -10.16
N ASP A 214 -10.29 -5.14 -8.99
CA ASP A 214 -10.96 -5.15 -7.69
C ASP A 214 -11.03 -3.77 -7.02
N HIS A 215 -10.77 -2.70 -7.77
CA HIS A 215 -10.68 -1.30 -7.36
C HIS A 215 -9.43 -0.92 -6.55
N ALA A 216 -8.60 -1.89 -6.12
CA ALA A 216 -7.38 -1.60 -5.40
C ALA A 216 -6.41 -0.76 -6.25
N ILE A 217 -5.86 0.30 -5.68
CA ILE A 217 -4.82 1.10 -6.31
C ILE A 217 -3.48 0.46 -6.00
N LEU A 218 -2.80 0.03 -7.05
CA LEU A 218 -1.49 -0.61 -6.96
C LEU A 218 -0.37 0.40 -6.70
N GLN A 219 -0.46 1.57 -7.32
CA GLN A 219 0.47 2.68 -7.12
C GLN A 219 -0.17 3.98 -7.61
N SER A 220 0.21 5.09 -6.98
CA SER A 220 -0.15 6.43 -7.46
C SER A 220 1.05 7.38 -7.48
N ALA A 221 0.92 8.45 -8.26
CA ALA A 221 1.90 9.53 -8.38
C ALA A 221 1.20 10.85 -8.65
N SER A 222 1.85 11.96 -8.28
CA SER A 222 1.34 13.30 -8.59
C SER A 222 2.45 14.22 -9.09
N THR A 223 2.06 15.37 -9.61
CA THR A 223 2.99 16.44 -9.98
C THR A 223 3.26 17.42 -8.84
N LEU A 224 2.71 17.16 -7.65
CA LEU A 224 3.01 17.97 -6.47
C LEU A 224 4.50 17.92 -6.15
N PRO A 225 5.12 19.06 -5.81
CA PRO A 225 6.54 19.09 -5.50
C PRO A 225 6.83 18.29 -4.23
N LEU A 226 7.90 17.48 -4.29
CA LEU A 226 8.43 16.80 -3.12
C LEU A 226 9.42 17.72 -2.37
N PRO A 227 9.65 17.48 -1.06
CA PRO A 227 10.73 18.17 -0.35
C PRO A 227 12.09 17.97 -1.06
N GLN A 228 12.94 18.99 -1.01
CA GLN A 228 14.27 18.92 -1.62
C GLN A 228 15.11 17.76 -1.07
N TYR A 229 15.08 17.54 0.23
CA TYR A 229 15.69 16.39 0.90
C TYR A 229 14.57 15.47 1.36
N ASN A 230 14.54 14.27 0.81
CA ASN A 230 13.40 13.38 1.01
C ASN A 230 13.80 11.91 1.00
N ILE A 231 13.36 11.19 2.01
CA ILE A 231 13.53 9.74 2.16
C ILE A 231 12.16 9.09 2.19
N ARG A 232 12.06 7.95 1.54
CA ARG A 232 10.92 7.03 1.64
C ARG A 232 11.40 5.65 2.00
N ALA A 233 10.55 4.86 2.61
CA ALA A 233 10.86 3.47 2.95
C ALA A 233 9.71 2.54 2.55
N ALA A 234 10.05 1.27 2.32
CA ALA A 234 9.08 0.21 2.11
C ALA A 234 9.49 -1.05 2.85
N MET A 235 8.53 -1.69 3.51
CA MET A 235 8.69 -2.94 4.25
C MET A 235 7.75 -4.00 3.68
N PRO A 236 8.25 -5.19 3.32
CA PRO A 236 7.39 -6.28 2.82
C PRO A 236 6.62 -7.00 3.94
N TRP A 237 6.99 -6.77 5.20
CA TRP A 237 6.26 -7.30 6.35
C TRP A 237 5.28 -6.27 6.93
N ASN A 238 4.27 -6.76 7.67
CA ASN A 238 3.38 -5.87 8.41
C ASN A 238 4.11 -5.23 9.59
N PRO A 239 4.28 -3.90 9.63
CA PRO A 239 4.99 -3.21 10.71
C PRO A 239 4.32 -3.36 12.08
N ALA A 240 3.04 -3.72 12.13
CA ALA A 240 2.31 -3.92 13.38
C ALA A 240 2.35 -5.37 13.91
N GLU A 241 2.83 -6.34 13.12
CA GLU A 241 2.65 -7.77 13.40
C GLU A 241 3.87 -8.61 13.01
N LEU A 242 5.07 -8.20 13.38
CA LEU A 242 6.25 -9.05 13.22
C LEU A 242 6.24 -10.10 14.34
N VAL A 243 5.85 -11.34 14.02
CA VAL A 243 5.65 -12.39 15.04
C VAL A 243 6.77 -13.43 14.99
N THR A 244 7.26 -13.83 16.15
CA THR A 244 8.27 -14.89 16.30
C THR A 244 8.05 -15.69 17.58
N PRO A 245 8.46 -16.97 17.65
CA PRO A 245 8.47 -17.70 18.92
C PRO A 245 9.45 -17.09 19.92
N ALA A 246 9.17 -17.20 21.23
CA ALA A 246 10.16 -16.90 22.25
C ALA A 246 11.37 -17.84 22.17
N ASN A 247 12.51 -17.43 22.70
CA ASN A 247 13.79 -18.12 22.60
C ASN A 247 14.20 -18.47 21.15
N SER A 248 13.92 -17.56 20.22
CA SER A 248 14.25 -17.73 18.81
C SER A 248 14.91 -16.47 18.22
N SER A 249 15.46 -16.63 17.02
CA SER A 249 15.98 -15.53 16.22
C SER A 249 15.10 -15.31 15.00
N LEU A 250 14.90 -14.04 14.65
CA LEU A 250 14.22 -13.60 13.46
C LEU A 250 15.19 -12.80 12.60
N ILE A 251 15.25 -13.12 11.32
CA ILE A 251 15.86 -12.25 10.29
C ILE A 251 14.72 -11.78 9.40
N SER A 252 14.52 -10.48 9.32
CA SER A 252 13.44 -9.94 8.49
C SER A 252 13.75 -10.06 7.00
N GLU A 253 12.73 -10.01 6.17
CA GLU A 253 12.91 -9.63 4.78
C GLU A 253 13.49 -8.20 4.69
N PRO A 254 14.06 -7.78 3.55
CA PRO A 254 14.72 -6.49 3.47
C PRO A 254 13.73 -5.31 3.56
N LEU A 255 14.02 -4.38 4.47
CA LEU A 255 13.51 -3.01 4.44
C LEU A 255 14.30 -2.23 3.40
N TRP A 256 13.65 -1.60 2.45
CA TRP A 256 14.29 -0.70 1.50
C TRP A 256 14.11 0.77 1.90
N VAL A 257 15.22 1.51 1.87
CA VAL A 257 15.24 2.96 2.03
C VAL A 257 15.59 3.59 0.69
N PHE A 258 14.83 4.58 0.27
CA PHE A 258 14.94 5.26 -1.01
C PHE A 258 15.22 6.74 -0.79
N ASN A 259 16.28 7.27 -1.39
CA ASN A 259 16.47 8.71 -1.47
C ASN A 259 15.67 9.25 -2.68
N THR A 260 14.54 9.87 -2.41
CA THR A 260 13.68 10.48 -3.43
C THR A 260 13.90 12.01 -3.57
N GLY A 261 14.87 12.53 -2.86
CA GLY A 261 15.31 13.94 -2.91
C GLY A 261 16.75 14.11 -3.39
N SER A 262 17.36 15.21 -2.98
CA SER A 262 18.79 15.48 -3.20
C SER A 262 19.67 14.63 -2.28
N SER A 263 20.92 14.40 -2.67
CA SER A 263 21.92 13.74 -1.80
C SER A 263 22.12 14.54 -0.52
N ASP A 264 22.24 13.82 0.61
CA ASP A 264 22.43 14.41 1.93
C ASP A 264 23.34 13.51 2.79
N ASN A 265 23.97 14.09 3.79
CA ASN A 265 24.74 13.36 4.80
C ASN A 265 23.79 12.87 5.89
N MET A 266 23.29 11.69 5.74
CA MET A 266 22.35 11.09 6.68
C MET A 266 23.03 10.14 7.64
N GLN A 267 22.39 9.92 8.78
CA GLN A 267 22.73 8.86 9.73
C GLN A 267 21.51 8.01 9.99
N MET A 268 21.72 6.73 10.23
CA MET A 268 20.65 5.76 10.54
C MET A 268 20.99 5.02 11.82
N GLN A 269 19.98 4.73 12.62
CA GLN A 269 20.06 3.85 13.78
C GLN A 269 18.77 3.04 13.94
N LEU A 270 18.85 1.95 14.68
CA LEU A 270 17.70 1.18 15.14
C LEU A 270 17.53 1.40 16.63
N VAL A 271 16.37 1.90 17.04
CA VAL A 271 16.03 2.24 18.43
C VAL A 271 14.98 1.27 18.95
N ALA A 272 15.16 0.75 20.15
CA ALA A 272 14.07 0.11 20.89
C ALA A 272 13.37 1.18 21.74
N ASP A 273 12.07 1.37 21.51
CA ASP A 273 11.24 2.28 22.31
C ASP A 273 10.81 1.61 23.60
N ASP A 274 10.43 0.33 23.51
CA ASP A 274 10.08 -0.54 24.61
C ASP A 274 10.31 -1.99 24.18
N ALA A 275 11.09 -2.77 24.94
CA ALA A 275 11.33 -4.18 24.67
C ALA A 275 11.78 -4.89 25.94
N PRO A 276 11.52 -6.22 26.10
CA PRO A 276 12.07 -7.01 27.17
C PRO A 276 13.62 -6.93 27.24
N ASP A 277 14.19 -6.86 28.44
CA ASP A 277 15.63 -6.68 28.67
C ASP A 277 16.51 -7.79 28.10
N ASP A 278 15.93 -8.96 27.84
CA ASP A 278 16.62 -10.14 27.31
C ASP A 278 16.47 -10.29 25.78
N TRP A 279 15.98 -9.24 25.11
CA TRP A 279 15.94 -9.18 23.64
C TRP A 279 17.18 -8.47 23.12
N TYR A 280 17.79 -9.02 22.05
CA TYR A 280 18.94 -8.44 21.36
C TYR A 280 18.58 -8.17 19.91
N PHE A 281 19.01 -7.03 19.41
CA PHE A 281 18.70 -6.61 18.05
C PHE A 281 19.88 -5.88 17.41
N ASN A 282 20.01 -6.07 16.11
CA ASN A 282 20.86 -5.31 15.22
C ASN A 282 20.25 -5.26 13.84
N TYR A 283 20.86 -4.56 12.93
CA TYR A 283 20.49 -4.55 11.53
C TYR A 283 21.73 -4.64 10.65
N CYS A 284 21.57 -5.26 9.46
CA CYS A 284 22.66 -5.44 8.52
C CYS A 284 22.26 -4.91 7.15
N ASP A 285 23.23 -4.37 6.42
CA ASP A 285 23.06 -4.01 5.02
C ASP A 285 23.24 -5.23 4.09
N GLU A 286 23.00 -5.04 2.78
CA GLU A 286 23.15 -6.09 1.76
C GLU A 286 24.59 -6.58 1.59
N GLU A 287 25.58 -5.79 2.00
CA GLU A 287 26.99 -6.14 1.96
C GLU A 287 27.39 -7.02 3.14
N GLY A 288 26.47 -7.23 4.09
CA GLY A 288 26.69 -8.03 5.31
C GLY A 288 27.34 -7.26 6.44
N ASN A 289 27.44 -5.94 6.37
CA ASN A 289 27.87 -5.11 7.49
C ASN A 289 26.72 -5.01 8.50
N CYS A 290 26.98 -5.44 9.74
CA CYS A 290 25.96 -5.40 10.79
C CYS A 290 26.27 -4.30 11.81
N TYR A 291 25.24 -3.59 12.20
CA TYR A 291 25.30 -2.43 13.09
C TYR A 291 24.55 -2.73 14.38
N PRO A 292 25.13 -2.44 15.55
CA PRO A 292 24.43 -2.65 16.82
C PRO A 292 23.19 -1.75 16.89
N GLY A 293 22.13 -2.20 17.58
CA GLY A 293 20.84 -1.53 17.62
C GLY A 293 20.92 -0.04 17.87
N SER A 294 21.61 0.43 18.90
CA SER A 294 21.73 1.85 19.23
C SER A 294 22.93 2.56 18.57
N GLY A 295 23.57 1.95 17.57
CA GLY A 295 24.72 2.52 16.87
C GLY A 295 24.30 3.38 15.69
N LEU A 296 24.72 4.66 15.67
CA LEU A 296 24.60 5.52 14.52
C LEU A 296 25.54 5.06 13.39
N MET A 297 25.01 4.86 12.20
CA MET A 297 25.81 4.58 11.01
C MET A 297 25.61 5.69 9.95
N PRO A 298 26.64 6.08 9.22
CA PRO A 298 26.48 6.90 8.04
C PRO A 298 25.60 6.19 7.00
N LEU A 299 24.56 6.88 6.50
CA LEU A 299 23.72 6.43 5.41
C LEU A 299 24.01 7.30 4.19
N GLU A 300 24.80 6.78 3.27
CA GLU A 300 25.14 7.44 2.02
C GLU A 300 24.24 6.93 0.92
N LEU A 301 23.37 7.81 0.41
CA LEU A 301 22.49 7.55 -0.73
C LEU A 301 22.51 8.76 -1.65
N ALA A 302 22.95 8.58 -2.87
CA ALA A 302 22.80 9.61 -3.90
C ALA A 302 21.32 9.80 -4.26
N ALA A 303 21.02 10.89 -4.95
CA ALA A 303 19.67 11.17 -5.44
C ALA A 303 19.16 10.02 -6.32
N GLY A 304 18.01 9.44 -5.97
CA GLY A 304 17.40 8.33 -6.68
C GLY A 304 17.93 6.94 -6.32
N GLU A 305 18.93 6.84 -5.46
CA GLU A 305 19.45 5.55 -4.97
C GLU A 305 18.58 4.96 -3.86
N SER A 306 18.77 3.67 -3.65
CA SER A 306 18.12 2.90 -2.58
C SER A 306 19.11 1.93 -1.95
N LYS A 307 18.86 1.56 -0.70
CA LYS A 307 19.64 0.58 0.05
C LYS A 307 18.72 -0.30 0.90
N ALA A 308 19.02 -1.59 0.97
CA ALA A 308 18.27 -2.54 1.77
C ALA A 308 18.95 -2.82 3.10
N PHE A 309 18.12 -3.13 4.10
CA PHE A 309 18.54 -3.49 5.45
C PHE A 309 17.71 -4.64 5.97
N HIS A 310 18.36 -5.60 6.62
CA HIS A 310 17.72 -6.69 7.33
C HIS A 310 17.73 -6.40 8.83
N LEU A 311 16.59 -6.57 9.49
CA LEU A 311 16.51 -6.61 10.94
C LEU A 311 16.91 -8.00 11.41
N ASN A 312 17.84 -8.09 12.35
CA ASN A 312 18.12 -9.30 13.11
C ASN A 312 17.67 -9.08 14.54
N LEU A 313 16.74 -9.90 14.99
CA LEU A 313 16.18 -9.85 16.31
C LEU A 313 16.33 -11.23 16.97
N TRP A 314 16.93 -11.28 18.15
CA TRP A 314 16.89 -12.43 19.03
C TRP A 314 15.95 -12.11 20.20
N VAL A 315 14.91 -12.91 20.38
CA VAL A 315 13.92 -12.74 21.43
C VAL A 315 14.13 -13.82 22.49
N GLY A 316 14.35 -13.41 23.73
CA GLY A 316 14.47 -14.31 24.87
C GLY A 316 13.10 -14.65 25.43
N SER A 317 12.60 -13.85 26.35
CA SER A 317 11.29 -14.03 26.95
C SER A 317 10.14 -13.67 26.00
N PRO A 318 8.93 -14.25 26.24
CA PRO A 318 7.72 -13.79 25.60
C PRO A 318 7.40 -12.33 25.94
N GLY A 319 6.89 -11.58 24.97
CA GLY A 319 6.57 -10.17 25.17
C GLY A 319 6.24 -9.45 23.87
N VAL A 320 6.14 -8.14 23.97
CA VAL A 320 5.97 -7.22 22.84
C VAL A 320 7.10 -6.21 22.90
N GLY A 321 7.79 -6.02 21.78
CA GLY A 321 8.80 -4.97 21.65
C GLY A 321 8.38 -3.97 20.59
N SER A 322 8.48 -2.68 20.87
CA SER A 322 8.31 -1.59 19.92
C SER A 322 9.66 -1.00 19.55
N PHE A 323 9.85 -0.78 18.26
CA PHE A 323 11.11 -0.34 17.67
C PHE A 323 10.85 0.67 16.54
N HIS A 324 11.86 1.45 16.23
CA HIS A 324 11.87 2.20 14.99
C HIS A 324 13.28 2.30 14.40
N PHE A 325 13.37 2.30 13.07
CA PHE A 325 14.53 2.85 12.40
C PHE A 325 14.40 4.37 12.37
N GLU A 326 15.45 5.05 12.73
CA GLU A 326 15.55 6.50 12.69
C GLU A 326 16.62 6.92 11.67
N ILE A 327 16.25 7.79 10.72
CA ILE A 327 17.15 8.37 9.75
C ILE A 327 17.15 9.88 9.96
N THR A 328 18.33 10.47 10.19
CA THR A 328 18.47 11.87 10.53
C THR A 328 19.51 12.57 9.68
N SER A 329 19.27 13.84 9.38
CA SER A 329 20.27 14.80 8.89
C SER A 329 19.87 16.21 9.24
N ALA A 330 20.79 17.19 9.05
CA ALA A 330 20.49 18.59 9.26
C ALA A 330 19.42 19.14 8.29
N ASN A 331 19.33 18.59 7.08
CA ASN A 331 18.40 19.05 6.04
C ASN A 331 17.08 18.27 6.07
N LEU A 332 17.14 16.96 6.28
CA LEU A 332 15.98 16.06 6.33
C LEU A 332 15.17 16.23 7.64
N GLY A 333 15.85 16.58 8.75
CA GLY A 333 15.33 16.39 10.08
C GLY A 333 15.32 14.92 10.46
N THR A 334 14.26 14.44 11.12
CA THR A 334 14.10 13.04 11.54
C THR A 334 13.03 12.34 10.71
N PHE A 335 13.37 11.18 10.18
CA PHE A 335 12.45 10.25 9.54
C PHE A 335 12.43 8.93 10.30
N SER A 336 11.26 8.51 10.76
CA SER A 336 11.08 7.33 11.61
C SER A 336 10.24 6.27 10.91
N ILE A 337 10.67 5.01 11.02
CA ILE A 337 10.01 3.82 10.45
C ILE A 337 9.67 2.88 11.61
N PRO A 338 8.48 3.01 12.24
CA PRO A 338 8.10 2.24 13.40
C PRO A 338 7.69 0.82 13.02
N PHE A 339 7.95 -0.14 13.92
CA PHE A 339 7.43 -1.50 13.85
C PHE A 339 7.32 -2.13 15.24
N VAL A 340 6.51 -3.20 15.33
CA VAL A 340 6.26 -3.94 16.56
C VAL A 340 6.61 -5.41 16.32
N CYS A 341 7.35 -6.01 17.25
CA CYS A 341 7.60 -7.44 17.28
C CYS A 341 6.87 -8.08 18.47
N GLN A 342 6.23 -9.23 18.24
CA GLN A 342 5.54 -10.00 19.25
C GLN A 342 6.19 -11.38 19.39
N ALA A 343 6.63 -11.73 20.61
CA ALA A 343 7.12 -13.06 20.91
C ALA A 343 6.10 -13.82 21.80
N GLY A 344 5.59 -14.94 21.27
CA GLY A 344 4.62 -15.77 21.98
C GLY A 344 5.25 -16.77 22.95
N THR A 345 4.50 -17.17 23.99
CA THR A 345 4.92 -18.17 25.00
C THR A 345 4.94 -19.60 24.51
N GLU A 346 4.21 -19.88 23.45
CA GLU A 346 4.08 -21.23 22.90
C GLU A 346 4.07 -21.22 21.38
N VAL A 347 4.82 -22.13 20.78
CA VAL A 347 4.32 -22.82 19.61
C VAL A 347 3.12 -23.60 20.10
N SER A 348 1.93 -22.97 20.16
CA SER A 348 0.72 -23.77 20.01
C SER A 348 0.92 -24.46 18.67
N ASP A 349 0.65 -25.76 18.61
CA ASP A 349 0.35 -26.47 17.37
C ASP A 349 -0.91 -25.91 16.68
N GLU A 350 -1.16 -24.62 16.81
CA GLU A 350 -1.91 -23.85 15.83
C GLU A 350 -1.06 -23.93 14.56
N VAL A 351 -1.41 -24.92 13.77
CA VAL A 351 -1.07 -25.01 12.35
C VAL A 351 -1.04 -23.59 11.86
N LEU A 352 0.18 -23.07 11.56
CA LEU A 352 0.39 -21.79 10.88
C LEU A 352 -0.64 -21.79 9.75
N GLN A 353 -1.76 -21.07 9.97
CA GLN A 353 -2.76 -20.96 8.94
C GLN A 353 -2.03 -20.35 7.76
N PRO A 354 -1.95 -21.02 6.62
CA PRO A 354 -1.30 -20.45 5.46
C PRO A 354 -1.90 -19.07 5.26
N SER A 355 -1.12 -18.12 4.77
CA SER A 355 -1.67 -16.81 4.43
C SER A 355 -2.75 -17.08 3.38
N LEU A 356 -3.97 -17.11 3.87
CA LEU A 356 -5.14 -17.55 3.15
C LEU A 356 -6.02 -16.35 2.91
N SER A 357 -6.11 -15.93 1.68
CA SER A 357 -6.96 -14.81 1.29
C SER A 357 -8.22 -15.30 0.58
N LEU A 358 -9.34 -14.68 0.95
CA LEU A 358 -10.64 -14.91 0.31
C LEU A 358 -10.82 -13.88 -0.80
N ALA A 359 -10.70 -14.29 -2.06
CA ALA A 359 -10.78 -13.41 -3.22
C ALA A 359 -12.22 -12.92 -3.49
N GLY A 360 -13.21 -13.82 -3.33
CA GLY A 360 -14.61 -13.46 -3.55
C GLY A 360 -15.50 -14.68 -3.77
N ASN A 361 -16.76 -14.43 -4.17
CA ASN A 361 -17.67 -15.48 -4.62
C ASN A 361 -18.19 -15.21 -6.03
N SER A 362 -18.37 -16.26 -6.82
CA SER A 362 -18.91 -16.19 -8.17
C SER A 362 -19.80 -17.43 -8.48
N PRO A 363 -20.97 -17.20 -9.08
CA PRO A 363 -21.59 -15.92 -9.39
C PRO A 363 -22.01 -15.13 -8.14
N ASN A 364 -22.06 -13.80 -8.25
CA ASN A 364 -22.69 -12.91 -7.28
C ASN A 364 -23.29 -11.71 -8.04
N PRO A 365 -24.60 -11.52 -8.10
CA PRO A 365 -25.66 -12.33 -7.48
C PRO A 365 -25.73 -13.77 -7.97
N PHE A 366 -26.29 -14.67 -7.15
CA PHE A 366 -26.38 -16.08 -7.48
C PHE A 366 -27.79 -16.66 -7.27
N ARG A 367 -28.07 -17.79 -7.95
CA ARG A 367 -29.30 -18.56 -7.80
C ARG A 367 -28.93 -20.00 -7.41
N GLY A 368 -29.41 -20.46 -6.28
CA GLY A 368 -29.15 -21.82 -5.78
C GLY A 368 -27.74 -22.02 -5.23
N GLY A 369 -26.69 -21.76 -6.00
CA GLY A 369 -25.30 -21.98 -5.56
C GLY A 369 -24.30 -20.90 -6.01
N THR A 370 -23.19 -20.82 -5.27
CA THR A 370 -22.04 -19.97 -5.59
C THR A 370 -20.76 -20.68 -5.16
N SER A 371 -19.62 -20.21 -5.66
CA SER A 371 -18.31 -20.75 -5.29
C SER A 371 -17.44 -19.64 -4.74
N PHE A 372 -16.76 -19.91 -3.66
CA PHE A 372 -15.79 -18.99 -3.03
C PHE A 372 -14.40 -19.31 -3.59
N THR A 373 -13.69 -18.27 -4.03
CA THR A 373 -12.31 -18.38 -4.49
C THR A 373 -11.36 -17.97 -3.36
N LEU A 374 -10.38 -18.83 -3.06
CA LEU A 374 -9.39 -18.64 -2.02
C LEU A 374 -7.99 -18.78 -2.64
N ASN A 375 -7.09 -17.91 -2.27
CA ASN A 375 -5.67 -18.04 -2.61
C ASN A 375 -4.91 -18.48 -1.37
N ALA A 376 -4.26 -19.64 -1.45
CA ALA A 376 -3.48 -20.23 -0.37
C ALA A 376 -2.00 -20.30 -0.76
N GLU A 377 -1.12 -19.87 0.11
CA GLU A 377 0.33 -19.98 -0.11
C GLU A 377 0.85 -21.39 0.20
N LYS A 378 0.19 -22.07 1.12
CA LYS A 378 0.55 -23.45 1.56
C LYS A 378 -0.69 -24.34 1.59
N SER A 379 -0.46 -25.63 1.58
CA SER A 379 -1.54 -26.62 1.80
C SER A 379 -2.10 -26.50 3.22
N GLY A 380 -3.42 -26.61 3.38
CA GLY A 380 -4.10 -26.50 4.65
C GLY A 380 -5.59 -26.83 4.55
N LEU A 381 -6.33 -26.67 5.64
CA LEU A 381 -7.79 -26.84 5.68
C LEU A 381 -8.46 -25.48 5.78
N ALA A 382 -9.57 -25.28 5.06
CA ALA A 382 -10.41 -24.10 5.19
C ALA A 382 -11.90 -24.41 5.09
N SER A 383 -12.71 -23.62 5.77
CA SER A 383 -14.17 -23.59 5.63
C SER A 383 -14.67 -22.15 5.59
N ILE A 384 -15.84 -21.95 5.00
CA ILE A 384 -16.49 -20.64 4.88
C ILE A 384 -17.69 -20.61 5.81
N GLN A 385 -17.79 -19.59 6.64
CA GLN A 385 -18.97 -19.29 7.45
C GLN A 385 -19.87 -18.31 6.73
N ILE A 386 -21.17 -18.60 6.70
CA ILE A 386 -22.20 -17.79 6.05
C ILE A 386 -23.18 -17.28 7.11
N PHE A 387 -23.48 -15.98 7.06
CA PHE A 387 -24.32 -15.28 8.02
C PHE A 387 -25.48 -14.57 7.33
N ASP A 388 -26.58 -14.38 8.04
CA ASP A 388 -27.65 -13.48 7.60
C ASP A 388 -27.23 -11.98 7.78
N ALA A 389 -28.07 -11.08 7.29
CA ALA A 389 -27.82 -9.63 7.39
C ALA A 389 -27.78 -9.10 8.85
N LYS A 390 -28.18 -9.89 9.82
CA LYS A 390 -28.11 -9.57 11.26
C LYS A 390 -26.86 -10.17 11.94
N GLY A 391 -25.97 -10.80 11.16
CA GLY A 391 -24.76 -11.44 11.68
C GLY A 391 -24.95 -12.80 12.33
N ARG A 392 -26.13 -13.41 12.19
CA ARG A 392 -26.40 -14.74 12.72
C ARG A 392 -25.87 -15.80 11.75
N LEU A 393 -25.04 -16.73 12.24
CA LEU A 393 -24.52 -17.85 11.46
C LEU A 393 -25.68 -18.75 10.97
N ILE A 394 -25.76 -18.98 9.66
CA ILE A 394 -26.78 -19.78 8.99
C ILE A 394 -26.22 -21.02 8.34
N ALA A 395 -24.96 -21.04 7.95
CA ALA A 395 -24.30 -22.21 7.38
C ALA A 395 -22.79 -22.14 7.56
N GLU A 396 -22.13 -23.28 7.52
CA GLU A 396 -20.70 -23.45 7.40
C GLU A 396 -20.42 -24.52 6.34
N THR A 397 -19.48 -24.25 5.41
CA THR A 397 -19.10 -25.28 4.42
C THR A 397 -18.26 -26.36 5.08
N PRO A 398 -18.30 -27.60 4.58
CA PRO A 398 -17.33 -28.62 5.00
C PRO A 398 -15.89 -28.10 4.81
N ALA A 399 -15.00 -28.43 5.75
CA ALA A 399 -13.61 -28.13 5.60
C ALA A 399 -13.01 -28.84 4.39
N GLN A 400 -12.31 -28.09 3.52
CA GLN A 400 -11.64 -28.60 2.33
C GLN A 400 -10.13 -28.48 2.45
N ASN A 401 -9.39 -29.47 1.91
CA ASN A 401 -7.96 -29.38 1.75
C ASN A 401 -7.62 -28.39 0.62
N LEU A 402 -6.83 -27.39 0.95
CA LEU A 402 -6.31 -26.42 0.01
C LEU A 402 -4.93 -26.88 -0.49
N VAL A 403 -4.62 -26.51 -1.72
CA VAL A 403 -3.29 -26.60 -2.31
C VAL A 403 -2.73 -25.18 -2.54
N PRO A 404 -1.41 -25.00 -2.60
CA PRO A 404 -0.83 -23.70 -2.94
C PRO A 404 -1.42 -23.14 -4.25
N GLY A 405 -1.77 -21.86 -4.25
CA GLY A 405 -2.41 -21.18 -5.36
C GLY A 405 -3.92 -21.00 -5.16
N SER A 406 -4.65 -20.87 -6.28
CA SER A 406 -6.10 -20.61 -6.27
C SER A 406 -6.90 -21.89 -6.01
N ASN A 407 -7.76 -21.85 -5.01
CA ASN A 407 -8.67 -22.93 -4.59
C ASN A 407 -10.12 -22.46 -4.71
N ARG A 408 -11.06 -23.42 -4.77
CA ARG A 408 -12.48 -23.13 -4.91
C ARG A 408 -13.30 -23.97 -3.96
N ILE A 409 -14.13 -23.34 -3.14
CA ILE A 409 -15.09 -23.98 -2.25
C ILE A 409 -16.49 -23.71 -2.78
N GLU A 410 -17.25 -24.77 -3.10
CA GLU A 410 -18.63 -24.65 -3.58
C GLU A 410 -19.62 -24.65 -2.41
N TRP A 411 -20.67 -23.85 -2.54
CA TRP A 411 -21.78 -23.82 -1.60
C TRP A 411 -23.11 -23.75 -2.32
N GLN A 412 -24.03 -24.61 -1.88
CA GLN A 412 -25.42 -24.61 -2.32
C GLN A 412 -26.28 -24.00 -1.22
N ALA A 413 -26.99 -22.93 -1.56
CA ALA A 413 -27.89 -22.29 -0.63
C ALA A 413 -29.10 -23.21 -0.38
N PRO A 414 -29.46 -23.51 0.89
CA PRO A 414 -30.68 -24.19 1.21
C PRO A 414 -31.91 -23.56 0.56
N SER A 415 -32.84 -24.37 0.09
CA SER A 415 -34.06 -23.92 -0.61
C SER A 415 -34.93 -23.00 0.23
N GLU A 416 -34.84 -23.11 1.55
CA GLU A 416 -35.59 -22.33 2.54
C GLU A 416 -35.06 -20.90 2.70
N LEU A 417 -33.81 -20.63 2.32
CA LEU A 417 -33.23 -19.30 2.48
C LEU A 417 -33.94 -18.30 1.56
N PRO A 418 -34.43 -17.15 2.09
CA PRO A 418 -35.07 -16.13 1.28
C PRO A 418 -34.05 -15.38 0.39
N SER A 419 -34.52 -14.78 -0.70
CA SER A 419 -33.71 -13.81 -1.45
C SER A 419 -33.27 -12.67 -0.54
N GLY A 420 -32.00 -12.26 -0.65
CA GLY A 420 -31.48 -11.22 0.21
C GLY A 420 -29.95 -11.18 0.28
N ILE A 421 -29.45 -10.25 1.08
CA ILE A 421 -28.03 -10.06 1.35
C ILE A 421 -27.61 -11.04 2.45
N TYR A 422 -26.52 -11.74 2.18
CA TYR A 422 -25.83 -12.61 3.13
C TYR A 422 -24.38 -12.18 3.27
N LEU A 423 -23.79 -12.48 4.42
CA LEU A 423 -22.39 -12.21 4.71
C LEU A 423 -21.63 -13.53 4.75
N TYR A 424 -20.37 -13.54 4.35
CA TYR A 424 -19.50 -14.71 4.43
C TYR A 424 -18.06 -14.33 4.77
N ARG A 425 -17.38 -15.24 5.46
CA ARG A 425 -15.95 -15.08 5.79
C ARG A 425 -15.28 -16.45 5.89
N LEU A 426 -13.97 -16.47 5.85
CA LEU A 426 -13.20 -17.64 6.29
C LEU A 426 -13.44 -17.90 7.78
N LYS A 427 -13.61 -19.15 8.14
CA LYS A 427 -13.63 -19.55 9.55
C LYS A 427 -12.31 -19.15 10.20
N GLU A 428 -12.38 -18.66 11.43
CA GLU A 428 -11.22 -18.21 12.24
C GLU A 428 -10.43 -17.03 11.65
N SER A 429 -10.96 -16.38 10.61
CA SER A 429 -10.37 -15.13 10.08
C SER A 429 -10.88 -13.92 10.85
N SER A 430 -9.97 -13.02 11.21
CA SER A 430 -10.30 -11.70 11.76
C SER A 430 -10.74 -10.69 10.69
N ALA A 431 -10.62 -11.05 9.40
CA ALA A 431 -11.03 -10.18 8.30
C ALA A 431 -12.54 -9.92 8.32
N PRO A 432 -12.98 -8.71 7.95
CA PRO A 432 -14.40 -8.37 7.88
C PRO A 432 -15.13 -9.28 6.89
N PRO A 433 -16.38 -9.68 7.20
CA PRO A 433 -17.16 -10.52 6.30
C PRO A 433 -17.50 -9.79 5.00
N ARG A 434 -17.50 -10.51 3.90
CA ARG A 434 -17.89 -10.03 2.56
C ARG A 434 -19.38 -10.25 2.32
N ARG A 435 -19.96 -9.51 1.37
CA ARG A 435 -21.38 -9.58 1.00
C ARG A 435 -21.58 -10.43 -0.24
N MET A 436 -22.68 -11.18 -0.25
CA MET A 436 -23.22 -11.88 -1.42
C MET A 436 -24.74 -11.71 -1.49
N LEU A 437 -25.29 -11.77 -2.71
CA LEU A 437 -26.72 -11.58 -2.97
C LEU A 437 -27.33 -12.87 -3.55
N LEU A 438 -28.25 -13.47 -2.79
CA LEU A 438 -29.06 -14.58 -3.26
C LEU A 438 -30.34 -14.06 -3.93
N ILE A 439 -30.62 -14.53 -5.13
CA ILE A 439 -31.84 -14.22 -5.91
C ILE A 439 -32.55 -15.53 -6.17
N LYS A 440 -33.83 -15.62 -5.88
CA LYS A 440 -34.71 -16.76 -6.26
C LYS A 440 -35.37 -16.52 -7.61
#